data_d74d48723a4036863f02114250e31ecd
#
_entry.id   d74d48723a4036863f02114250e31ecd
#
_cell.length_a   1.000
_cell.length_b   1.000
_cell.length_c   1.000
_cell.angle_alpha   90.00
_cell.angle_beta   90.00
_cell.angle_gamma   90.00
#
_symmetry.space_group_name_H-M   'P 1'
#
loop_
_entity.id
_entity.type
_entity.pdbx_description
1 polymer ?
#
loop_
_entity_poly.entity_id
_entity_poly.type
_entity_poly.pdbx_seq_one_letter_code
_entity_poly.pdbx_strand_id
1 'polypeptide(L)'
;LDEEGKRICSIINSNATKMGQLIDDLLSFSRLIRSELHNTSIDMEKMVKTVLSEFESTYDLSQKNILIHELPKTKGDPNLIKQVWINLIANAFKYSSRNANATITIGSFTQNNELAYYIKDNGVGFNMDYAHKLFGVFHRLHAGNEFEGTGVGLAIVQRIITRRHGKVWAEGEVGKGATFYFTLPF
;
A
#
# COMPACT_ATOMS: atom_id res chain seq x y z
N LEU A 1 -35.14 -13.53 11.74
CA LEU A 1 -34.46 -12.32 12.31
C LEU A 1 -35.19 -11.07 11.78
N ASP A 2 -35.59 -10.20 12.67
CA ASP A 2 -36.06 -8.87 12.31
C ASP A 2 -34.93 -8.00 11.72
N GLU A 3 -35.24 -6.82 11.22
CA GLU A 3 -34.25 -5.93 10.57
C GLU A 3 -33.12 -5.51 11.54
N GLU A 4 -33.45 -5.33 12.83
CA GLU A 4 -32.44 -5.03 13.85
C GLU A 4 -31.51 -6.22 14.10
N GLY A 5 -32.04 -7.44 14.16
CA GLY A 5 -31.26 -8.67 14.28
C GLY A 5 -30.31 -8.88 13.07
N LYS A 6 -30.78 -8.61 11.85
CA LYS A 6 -29.91 -8.65 10.64
C LYS A 6 -28.81 -7.58 10.72
N ARG A 7 -29.13 -6.37 11.14
CA ARG A 7 -28.15 -5.27 11.32
C ARG A 7 -27.08 -5.65 12.34
N ILE A 8 -27.45 -6.21 13.48
CA ILE A 8 -26.50 -6.64 14.53
C ILE A 8 -25.61 -7.77 14.00
N CYS A 9 -26.16 -8.77 13.33
CA CYS A 9 -25.39 -9.85 12.73
C CYS A 9 -24.38 -9.33 11.68
N SER A 10 -24.78 -8.37 10.86
CA SER A 10 -23.88 -7.73 9.88
C SER A 10 -22.72 -7.00 10.58
N ILE A 11 -22.99 -6.28 11.66
CA ILE A 11 -21.94 -5.58 12.45
C ILE A 11 -20.98 -6.59 13.08
N ILE A 12 -21.51 -7.68 13.67
CA ILE A 12 -20.67 -8.73 14.27
C ILE A 12 -19.79 -9.39 13.22
N ASN A 13 -20.34 -9.76 12.07
CA ASN A 13 -19.58 -10.37 10.98
C ASN A 13 -18.49 -9.44 10.44
N SER A 14 -18.81 -8.16 10.21
CA SER A 14 -17.84 -7.16 9.79
C SER A 14 -16.70 -6.99 10.78
N ASN A 15 -17.01 -6.95 12.09
CA ASN A 15 -15.98 -6.84 13.13
C ASN A 15 -15.14 -8.12 13.25
N ALA A 16 -15.74 -9.30 13.15
CA ALA A 16 -15.01 -10.57 13.15
C ALA A 16 -14.03 -10.66 11.96
N THR A 17 -14.47 -10.26 10.77
CA THR A 17 -13.63 -10.21 9.57
C THR A 17 -12.46 -9.23 9.75
N LYS A 18 -12.72 -8.03 10.30
CA LYS A 18 -11.67 -7.04 10.60
C LYS A 18 -10.65 -7.57 11.62
N MET A 19 -11.12 -8.28 12.65
CA MET A 19 -10.22 -8.91 13.65
C MET A 19 -9.34 -9.97 13.00
N GLY A 20 -9.90 -10.84 12.15
CA GLY A 20 -9.14 -11.83 11.38
C GLY A 20 -8.02 -11.16 10.56
N GLN A 21 -8.37 -10.11 9.83
CA GLN A 21 -7.41 -9.36 9.01
C GLN A 21 -6.32 -8.67 9.85
N LEU A 22 -6.66 -8.13 11.02
CA LEU A 22 -5.68 -7.57 11.95
C LEU A 22 -4.69 -8.62 12.46
N ILE A 23 -5.18 -9.82 12.77
CA ILE A 23 -4.34 -10.94 13.22
C ILE A 23 -3.39 -11.36 12.08
N ASP A 24 -3.88 -11.52 10.87
CA ASP A 24 -3.06 -11.89 9.71
C ASP A 24 -2.00 -10.84 9.40
N ASP A 25 -2.37 -9.55 9.43
CA ASP A 25 -1.45 -8.43 9.26
C ASP A 25 -0.36 -8.42 10.35
N LEU A 26 -0.73 -8.67 11.60
CA LEU A 26 0.19 -8.71 12.74
C LEU A 26 1.13 -9.92 12.65
N LEU A 27 0.63 -11.09 12.26
CA LEU A 27 1.44 -12.28 12.03
C LEU A 27 2.42 -12.08 10.88
N SER A 28 1.96 -11.45 9.79
CA SER A 28 2.81 -11.08 8.65
C SER A 28 3.92 -10.11 9.08
N PHE A 29 3.56 -9.07 9.84
CA PHE A 29 4.50 -8.12 10.42
C PHE A 29 5.54 -8.82 11.34
N SER A 30 5.10 -9.74 12.19
CA SER A 30 5.98 -10.52 13.08
C SER A 30 6.93 -11.43 12.32
N ARG A 31 6.46 -12.12 11.27
CA ARG A 31 7.28 -12.99 10.41
C ARG A 31 8.35 -12.20 9.66
N LEU A 32 8.04 -10.99 9.20
CA LEU A 32 8.99 -10.09 8.55
C LEU A 32 10.22 -9.78 9.42
N ILE A 33 10.07 -9.79 10.73
CA ILE A 33 11.17 -9.51 11.68
C ILE A 33 12.18 -10.67 11.73
N ARG A 34 11.72 -11.90 11.52
CA ARG A 34 12.49 -13.14 11.76
C ARG A 34 13.04 -13.80 10.50
N SER A 35 12.54 -13.45 9.30
CA SER A 35 12.99 -14.09 8.05
C SER A 35 14.42 -13.68 7.70
N GLU A 36 15.22 -14.63 7.18
CA GLU A 36 16.48 -14.30 6.53
C GLU A 36 16.22 -13.45 5.28
N LEU A 37 17.10 -12.49 5.02
CA LEU A 37 16.97 -11.61 3.86
C LEU A 37 17.64 -12.26 2.65
N HIS A 38 16.88 -12.61 1.66
CA HIS A 38 17.41 -12.97 0.35
C HIS A 38 17.76 -11.70 -0.44
N ASN A 39 18.90 -11.72 -1.13
CA ASN A 39 19.34 -10.58 -1.93
C ASN A 39 19.54 -11.01 -3.38
N THR A 40 18.45 -11.06 -4.13
CA THR A 40 18.44 -11.44 -5.54
C THR A 40 18.11 -10.25 -6.43
N SER A 41 18.41 -10.37 -7.73
CA SER A 41 18.00 -9.37 -8.72
C SER A 41 16.49 -9.43 -8.91
N ILE A 42 15.83 -8.28 -8.82
CA ILE A 42 14.38 -8.13 -8.96
C ILE A 42 14.09 -7.30 -10.20
N ASP A 43 13.28 -7.86 -11.10
CA ASP A 43 12.66 -7.14 -12.20
C ASP A 43 11.41 -6.43 -11.67
N MET A 44 11.54 -5.13 -11.38
CA MET A 44 10.49 -4.35 -10.73
C MET A 44 9.27 -4.15 -11.63
N GLU A 45 9.48 -4.01 -12.94
CA GLU A 45 8.36 -3.86 -13.89
C GLU A 45 7.52 -5.14 -13.95
N LYS A 46 8.17 -6.30 -14.07
CA LYS A 46 7.49 -7.59 -14.05
C LYS A 46 6.75 -7.81 -12.73
N MET A 47 7.36 -7.45 -11.61
CA MET A 47 6.76 -7.58 -10.28
C MET A 47 5.50 -6.73 -10.15
N VAL A 48 5.56 -5.45 -10.51
CA VAL A 48 4.40 -4.54 -10.47
C VAL A 48 3.27 -5.07 -11.36
N LYS A 49 3.58 -5.50 -12.60
CA LYS A 49 2.58 -6.08 -13.51
C LYS A 49 1.93 -7.34 -12.92
N THR A 50 2.72 -8.20 -12.27
CA THR A 50 2.19 -9.40 -11.58
C THR A 50 1.24 -9.01 -10.44
N VAL A 51 1.63 -8.05 -9.60
CA VAL A 51 0.77 -7.58 -8.51
C VAL A 51 -0.52 -6.97 -9.06
N LEU A 52 -0.45 -6.14 -10.09
CA LEU A 52 -1.64 -5.55 -10.71
C LEU A 52 -2.58 -6.62 -11.28
N SER A 53 -2.07 -7.65 -11.94
CA SER A 53 -2.91 -8.74 -12.46
C SER A 53 -3.60 -9.56 -11.36
N GLU A 54 -2.98 -9.69 -10.18
CA GLU A 54 -3.62 -10.27 -9.00
C GLU A 54 -4.79 -9.40 -8.50
N PHE A 55 -4.66 -8.09 -8.58
CA PHE A 55 -5.74 -7.15 -8.21
C PHE A 55 -6.89 -7.13 -9.22
N GLU A 56 -6.63 -7.35 -10.52
CA GLU A 56 -7.69 -7.42 -11.55
C GLU A 56 -8.72 -8.53 -11.28
N SER A 57 -8.31 -9.61 -10.61
CA SER A 57 -9.20 -10.69 -10.23
C SER A 57 -10.20 -10.31 -9.11
N THR A 58 -9.90 -9.26 -8.35
CA THR A 58 -10.65 -8.85 -7.15
C THR A 58 -11.32 -7.48 -7.31
N TYR A 59 -10.73 -6.60 -8.11
CA TYR A 59 -11.20 -5.24 -8.34
C TYR A 59 -11.51 -5.03 -9.82
N ASP A 60 -12.61 -4.36 -10.12
CA ASP A 60 -12.86 -3.87 -11.48
C ASP A 60 -11.91 -2.71 -11.79
N LEU A 61 -10.85 -3.01 -12.54
CA LEU A 61 -9.87 -2.02 -12.98
C LEU A 61 -10.22 -1.36 -14.32
N SER A 62 -11.31 -1.78 -14.97
CA SER A 62 -11.68 -1.31 -16.32
C SER A 62 -11.88 0.20 -16.42
N GLN A 63 -12.21 0.85 -15.30
CA GLN A 63 -12.43 2.31 -15.22
C GLN A 63 -11.25 3.06 -14.58
N LYS A 64 -10.11 2.40 -14.35
CA LYS A 64 -8.93 3.03 -13.75
C LYS A 64 -7.84 3.22 -14.79
N ASN A 65 -7.30 4.43 -14.85
CA ASN A 65 -6.15 4.71 -15.69
C ASN A 65 -4.87 4.38 -14.92
N ILE A 66 -4.17 3.31 -15.32
CA ILE A 66 -2.92 2.87 -14.69
C ILE A 66 -1.77 3.14 -15.64
N LEU A 67 -0.85 4.00 -15.24
CA LEU A 67 0.34 4.38 -15.99
C LEU A 67 1.58 3.80 -15.29
N ILE A 68 2.35 3.00 -16.02
CA ILE A 68 3.61 2.45 -15.53
C ILE A 68 4.74 3.08 -16.35
N HIS A 69 5.58 3.86 -15.67
CA HIS A 69 6.82 4.39 -16.22
C HIS A 69 7.97 3.40 -16.00
N GLU A 70 9.16 3.77 -16.44
CA GLU A 70 10.35 2.95 -16.29
C GLU A 70 10.60 2.56 -14.81
N LEU A 71 10.83 1.26 -14.60
CA LEU A 71 11.12 0.66 -13.30
C LEU A 71 12.41 -0.15 -13.39
N PRO A 72 13.58 0.46 -13.14
CA PRO A 72 14.86 -0.23 -13.18
C PRO A 72 14.90 -1.43 -12.25
N LYS A 73 15.69 -2.43 -12.63
CA LYS A 73 15.97 -3.59 -11.75
C LYS A 73 16.67 -3.16 -10.49
N THR A 74 16.43 -3.88 -9.42
CA THR A 74 17.08 -3.66 -8.12
C THR A 74 17.50 -4.98 -7.49
N LYS A 75 18.16 -4.94 -6.34
CA LYS A 75 18.46 -6.12 -5.53
C LYS A 75 17.60 -6.11 -4.27
N GLY A 76 17.13 -7.29 -3.89
CA GLY A 76 16.28 -7.39 -2.72
C GLY A 76 15.73 -8.79 -2.49
N ASP A 77 14.87 -8.90 -1.50
CA ASP A 77 14.04 -10.07 -1.30
C ASP A 77 12.73 -9.90 -2.09
N PRO A 78 12.48 -10.76 -3.11
CA PRO A 78 11.32 -10.61 -3.99
C PRO A 78 9.98 -10.67 -3.23
N ASN A 79 9.88 -11.50 -2.19
CA ASN A 79 8.64 -11.64 -1.42
C ASN A 79 8.35 -10.39 -0.60
N LEU A 80 9.39 -9.82 0.01
CA LEU A 80 9.27 -8.59 0.79
C LEU A 80 8.93 -7.39 -0.09
N ILE A 81 9.60 -7.25 -1.24
CA ILE A 81 9.32 -6.14 -2.16
C ILE A 81 7.94 -6.30 -2.83
N LYS A 82 7.54 -7.54 -3.14
CA LYS A 82 6.16 -7.81 -3.58
C LYS A 82 5.15 -7.31 -2.55
N GLN A 83 5.38 -7.57 -1.25
CA GLN A 83 4.52 -7.11 -0.16
C GLN A 83 4.47 -5.57 -0.07
N VAL A 84 5.59 -4.87 -0.32
CA VAL A 84 5.60 -3.41 -0.43
C VAL A 84 4.63 -2.95 -1.51
N TRP A 85 4.74 -3.49 -2.73
CA TRP A 85 3.88 -3.11 -3.84
C TRP A 85 2.41 -3.46 -3.60
N ILE A 86 2.10 -4.62 -3.02
CA ILE A 86 0.74 -5.00 -2.65
C ILE A 86 0.11 -3.93 -1.73
N ASN A 87 0.81 -3.52 -0.67
CA ASN A 87 0.28 -2.53 0.27
C ASN A 87 0.11 -1.14 -0.37
N LEU A 88 1.07 -0.71 -1.17
CA LEU A 88 1.03 0.60 -1.82
C LEU A 88 -0.05 0.65 -2.91
N ILE A 89 -0.16 -0.37 -3.75
CA ILE A 89 -1.16 -0.47 -4.82
C ILE A 89 -2.57 -0.59 -4.22
N ALA A 90 -2.76 -1.41 -3.18
CA ALA A 90 -4.04 -1.50 -2.47
C ALA A 90 -4.48 -0.15 -1.91
N ASN A 91 -3.56 0.63 -1.34
CA ASN A 91 -3.84 1.97 -0.85
C ASN A 91 -4.24 2.92 -1.98
N ALA A 92 -3.51 2.92 -3.09
CA ALA A 92 -3.84 3.77 -4.25
C ALA A 92 -5.24 3.46 -4.79
N PHE A 93 -5.60 2.18 -4.95
CA PHE A 93 -6.95 1.77 -5.36
C PHE A 93 -8.02 2.18 -4.35
N LYS A 94 -7.77 1.95 -3.08
CA LYS A 94 -8.70 2.27 -2.00
C LYS A 94 -9.01 3.76 -1.93
N TYR A 95 -7.98 4.60 -1.87
CA TYR A 95 -8.16 6.05 -1.68
C TYR A 95 -8.58 6.80 -2.94
N SER A 96 -8.42 6.19 -4.12
CA SER A 96 -8.96 6.71 -5.39
C SER A 96 -10.30 6.09 -5.80
N SER A 97 -10.87 5.17 -5.00
CA SER A 97 -12.08 4.41 -5.37
C SER A 97 -13.32 5.27 -5.65
N ARG A 98 -13.40 6.45 -5.03
CA ARG A 98 -14.51 7.39 -5.21
C ARG A 98 -14.33 8.35 -6.40
N ASN A 99 -13.16 8.31 -7.04
CA ASN A 99 -12.88 9.16 -8.21
C ASN A 99 -13.24 8.38 -9.48
N ALA A 100 -14.22 8.90 -10.24
CA ALA A 100 -14.63 8.30 -11.51
C ALA A 100 -13.49 8.27 -12.56
N ASN A 101 -12.56 9.24 -12.46
CA ASN A 101 -11.37 9.32 -13.31
C ASN A 101 -10.10 8.94 -12.53
N ALA A 102 -10.17 7.84 -11.76
CA ALA A 102 -9.04 7.40 -10.96
C ALA A 102 -7.82 7.11 -11.85
N THR A 103 -6.72 7.79 -11.54
CA THR A 103 -5.43 7.62 -12.21
C THR A 103 -4.39 7.22 -11.19
N ILE A 104 -3.69 6.12 -11.48
CA ILE A 104 -2.58 5.63 -10.66
C ILE A 104 -1.33 5.60 -11.54
N THR A 105 -0.28 6.27 -11.10
CA THR A 105 1.00 6.33 -11.81
C THR A 105 2.06 5.64 -10.97
N ILE A 106 2.75 4.68 -11.54
CA ILE A 106 3.86 3.95 -10.92
C ILE A 106 5.12 4.24 -11.72
N GLY A 107 6.21 4.54 -11.05
CA GLY A 107 7.46 4.85 -11.73
C GLY A 107 8.66 4.92 -10.78
N SER A 108 9.74 5.45 -11.32
CA SER A 108 10.98 5.68 -10.59
C SER A 108 11.63 6.98 -11.00
N PHE A 109 12.51 7.50 -10.17
CA PHE A 109 13.39 8.61 -10.47
C PHE A 109 14.69 8.48 -9.68
N THR A 110 15.74 9.13 -10.18
CA THR A 110 17.01 9.18 -9.47
C THR A 110 17.24 10.59 -8.95
N GLN A 111 17.50 10.71 -7.66
CA GLN A 111 17.85 11.96 -7.01
C GLN A 111 19.05 11.74 -6.09
N ASN A 112 20.05 12.62 -6.17
CA ASN A 112 21.29 12.52 -5.38
C ASN A 112 21.95 11.12 -5.46
N ASN A 113 21.94 10.51 -6.62
CA ASN A 113 22.47 9.16 -6.87
C ASN A 113 21.73 8.03 -6.15
N GLU A 114 20.55 8.29 -5.56
CA GLU A 114 19.66 7.28 -5.00
C GLU A 114 18.47 7.05 -5.95
N LEU A 115 18.21 5.78 -6.28
CA LEU A 115 17.04 5.38 -7.05
C LEU A 115 15.84 5.26 -6.11
N ALA A 116 14.80 6.01 -6.40
CA ALA A 116 13.52 5.94 -5.69
C ALA A 116 12.42 5.42 -6.62
N TYR A 117 11.58 4.55 -6.10
CA TYR A 117 10.34 4.11 -6.72
C TYR A 117 9.17 4.87 -6.11
N TYR A 118 8.13 5.09 -6.89
CA TYR A 118 6.94 5.78 -6.41
C TYR A 118 5.65 5.20 -6.96
N ILE A 119 4.58 5.42 -6.22
CA ILE A 119 3.21 5.27 -6.68
C ILE A 119 2.43 6.54 -6.32
N LYS A 120 1.74 7.10 -7.31
CA LYS A 120 0.93 8.31 -7.21
C LYS A 120 -0.51 7.97 -7.54
N ASP A 121 -1.44 8.44 -6.75
CA ASP A 121 -2.88 8.42 -7.02
C ASP A 121 -3.45 9.85 -7.05
N ASN A 122 -4.60 10.01 -7.68
CA ASN A 122 -5.39 11.23 -7.67
C ASN A 122 -6.65 11.09 -6.79
N GLY A 123 -6.53 10.36 -5.70
CA GLY A 123 -7.60 10.11 -4.74
C GLY A 123 -7.82 11.26 -3.77
N VAL A 124 -8.29 10.91 -2.56
CA VAL A 124 -8.66 11.90 -1.52
C VAL A 124 -7.47 12.65 -0.93
N GLY A 125 -6.25 12.14 -1.08
CA GLY A 125 -5.05 12.73 -0.50
C GLY A 125 -5.07 12.80 1.03
N PHE A 126 -4.19 13.60 1.61
CA PHE A 126 -4.12 13.81 3.07
C PHE A 126 -3.43 15.14 3.40
N ASN A 127 -3.62 15.63 4.64
CA ASN A 127 -2.91 16.80 5.14
C ASN A 127 -1.49 16.40 5.59
N MET A 128 -0.47 17.10 5.06
CA MET A 128 0.94 16.88 5.34
C MET A 128 1.32 17.06 6.82
N ASP A 129 0.57 17.80 7.61
CA ASP A 129 0.79 17.92 9.06
C ASP A 129 0.74 16.56 9.76
N TYR A 130 0.02 15.61 9.19
CA TYR A 130 -0.13 14.25 9.71
C TYR A 130 0.75 13.22 9.00
N ALA A 131 1.59 13.61 8.04
CA ALA A 131 2.42 12.70 7.27
C ALA A 131 3.32 11.81 8.16
N HIS A 132 3.80 12.34 9.28
CA HIS A 132 4.62 11.61 10.25
C HIS A 132 3.88 10.43 10.91
N LYS A 133 2.54 10.40 10.90
CA LYS A 133 1.71 9.32 11.46
C LYS A 133 1.38 8.22 10.47
N LEU A 134 1.57 8.44 9.15
CA LEU A 134 1.15 7.53 8.09
C LEU A 134 1.71 6.12 8.23
N PHE A 135 2.96 6.02 8.65
CA PHE A 135 3.70 4.76 8.75
C PHE A 135 3.62 4.12 10.14
N GLY A 136 2.89 4.72 11.07
CA GLY A 136 2.64 4.15 12.40
C GLY A 136 1.67 2.98 12.33
N VAL A 137 1.86 2.00 13.23
CA VAL A 137 0.95 0.85 13.35
C VAL A 137 -0.39 1.31 13.88
N PHE A 138 -1.50 0.87 13.25
CA PHE A 138 -2.88 1.23 13.58
C PHE A 138 -3.23 2.72 13.38
N HIS A 139 -2.36 3.50 12.75
CA HIS A 139 -2.65 4.88 12.40
C HIS A 139 -3.47 4.97 11.11
N ARG A 140 -4.52 5.78 11.14
CA ARG A 140 -5.39 6.08 9.99
C ARG A 140 -5.68 7.57 9.99
N LEU A 141 -5.50 8.23 8.84
CA LEU A 141 -5.76 9.67 8.69
C LEU A 141 -7.21 9.96 8.29
N HIS A 142 -7.88 9.00 7.63
CA HIS A 142 -9.29 9.11 7.27
C HIS A 142 -10.15 8.38 8.29
N ALA A 143 -11.35 8.93 8.57
CA ALA A 143 -12.28 8.37 9.55
C ALA A 143 -12.65 6.91 9.20
N GLY A 144 -12.83 6.08 10.23
CA GLY A 144 -13.00 4.64 10.10
C GLY A 144 -14.16 4.16 9.21
N ASN A 145 -15.12 5.04 8.94
CA ASN A 145 -16.30 4.73 8.12
C ASN A 145 -16.13 5.10 6.64
N GLU A 146 -15.05 5.81 6.27
CA GLU A 146 -14.87 6.27 4.89
C GLU A 146 -14.12 5.27 4.02
N PHE A 147 -13.13 4.61 4.57
CA PHE A 147 -12.31 3.60 3.86
C PHE A 147 -12.02 2.43 4.79
N GLU A 148 -12.13 1.22 4.29
CA GLU A 148 -11.79 0.01 5.04
C GLU A 148 -10.26 -0.16 5.19
N GLY A 149 -9.84 -0.87 6.26
CA GLY A 149 -8.45 -1.26 6.47
C GLY A 149 -8.02 -1.22 7.94
N THR A 150 -6.93 -1.92 8.21
CA THR A 150 -6.39 -2.17 9.56
C THR A 150 -5.43 -1.08 10.06
N GLY A 151 -4.87 -0.27 9.15
CA GLY A 151 -3.83 0.72 9.47
C GLY A 151 -2.44 0.10 9.69
N VAL A 152 -2.21 -1.14 9.24
CA VAL A 152 -0.92 -1.85 9.38
C VAL A 152 -0.12 -1.84 8.09
N GLY A 153 -0.77 -1.72 6.92
CA GLY A 153 -0.12 -1.87 5.61
C GLY A 153 1.08 -0.93 5.38
N LEU A 154 0.97 0.36 5.71
CA LEU A 154 2.09 1.30 5.56
C LEU A 154 3.19 1.06 6.61
N ALA A 155 2.86 0.58 7.79
CA ALA A 155 3.85 0.17 8.80
C ALA A 155 4.67 -1.05 8.31
N ILE A 156 4.02 -1.99 7.60
CA ILE A 156 4.71 -3.10 6.93
C ILE A 156 5.68 -2.56 5.87
N VAL A 157 5.25 -1.63 5.02
CA VAL A 157 6.09 -0.98 4.02
C VAL A 157 7.32 -0.36 4.69
N GLN A 158 7.12 0.48 5.70
CA GLN A 158 8.22 1.11 6.43
C GLN A 158 9.18 0.07 7.01
N ARG A 159 8.66 -0.97 7.64
CA ARG A 159 9.49 -2.01 8.27
C ARG A 159 10.34 -2.75 7.25
N ILE A 160 9.79 -3.12 6.10
CA ILE A 160 10.52 -3.81 5.03
C ILE A 160 11.63 -2.90 4.49
N ILE A 161 11.32 -1.66 4.18
CA ILE A 161 12.25 -0.72 3.56
C ILE A 161 13.38 -0.33 4.54
N THR A 162 13.05 0.01 5.79
CA THR A 162 14.06 0.38 6.78
C THR A 162 14.97 -0.78 7.17
N ARG A 163 14.48 -2.02 7.17
CA ARG A 163 15.29 -3.22 7.38
C ARG A 163 16.40 -3.39 6.32
N ARG A 164 16.20 -2.79 5.15
CA ARG A 164 17.18 -2.76 4.07
C ARG A 164 17.93 -1.44 3.97
N HIS A 165 17.92 -0.63 5.03
CA HIS A 165 18.52 0.69 5.07
C HIS A 165 17.97 1.69 4.02
N GLY A 166 16.80 1.39 3.45
CA GLY A 166 16.08 2.29 2.56
C GLY A 166 15.28 3.34 3.33
N LYS A 167 14.76 4.30 2.57
CA LYS A 167 13.90 5.38 3.06
C LYS A 167 12.50 5.20 2.50
N VAL A 168 11.49 5.59 3.26
CA VAL A 168 10.10 5.66 2.81
C VAL A 168 9.51 6.99 3.25
N TRP A 169 8.78 7.65 2.36
CA TRP A 169 8.09 8.90 2.65
C TRP A 169 6.85 9.04 1.77
N ALA A 170 6.05 10.04 2.06
CA ALA A 170 4.86 10.33 1.27
C ALA A 170 4.63 11.84 1.17
N GLU A 171 4.01 12.25 0.09
CA GLU A 171 3.52 13.59 -0.16
C GLU A 171 2.04 13.50 -0.53
N GLY A 172 1.24 14.45 -0.07
CA GLY A 172 -0.19 14.47 -0.34
C GLY A 172 -0.80 15.84 -0.18
N GLU A 173 -1.92 16.02 -0.84
CA GLU A 173 -2.75 17.21 -0.69
C GLU A 173 -4.22 16.79 -0.68
N VAL A 174 -4.99 17.30 0.26
CA VAL A 174 -6.42 16.96 0.41
C VAL A 174 -7.17 17.27 -0.88
N GLY A 175 -7.85 16.27 -1.43
CA GLY A 175 -8.61 16.36 -2.68
C GLY A 175 -7.78 16.28 -3.96
N LYS A 176 -6.45 16.17 -3.89
CA LYS A 176 -5.59 16.09 -5.09
C LYS A 176 -4.84 14.75 -5.20
N GLY A 177 -4.89 13.93 -4.15
CA GLY A 177 -4.25 12.63 -4.12
C GLY A 177 -2.97 12.58 -3.31
N ALA A 178 -2.27 11.46 -3.43
CA ALA A 178 -1.05 11.18 -2.68
C ALA A 178 0.01 10.53 -3.56
N THR A 179 1.26 10.66 -3.14
CA THR A 179 2.40 9.95 -3.72
C THR A 179 3.20 9.32 -2.60
N PHE A 180 3.44 8.02 -2.70
CA PHE A 180 4.27 7.26 -1.78
C PHE A 180 5.57 6.88 -2.47
N TYR A 181 6.67 7.02 -1.77
CA TYR A 181 8.01 6.81 -2.29
C TYR A 181 8.78 5.84 -1.41
N PHE A 182 9.68 5.08 -2.02
CA PHE A 182 10.67 4.31 -1.27
C PHE A 182 11.99 4.15 -2.04
N THR A 183 13.09 4.00 -1.31
CA THR A 183 14.40 3.66 -1.88
C THR A 183 14.83 2.27 -1.44
N LEU A 184 15.66 1.63 -2.25
CA LEU A 184 16.34 0.38 -1.93
C LEU A 184 17.82 0.59 -2.21
N PRO A 185 18.65 0.82 -1.18
CA PRO A 185 20.09 0.91 -1.37
C PRO A 185 20.66 -0.39 -1.95
N PHE A 186 21.64 -0.27 -2.82
CA PHE A 186 22.34 -1.40 -3.46
C PHE A 186 23.20 -2.18 -2.50
#